data_3f06ee83a4d6f263345dd27d337318ce
#
_entry.id   3f06ee83a4d6f263345dd27d337318ce
#
_cell.length_a   1.000
_cell.length_b   1.000
_cell.length_c   1.000
_cell.angle_alpha   90.00
_cell.angle_beta   90.00
_cell.angle_gamma   90.00
#
_symmetry.space_group_name_H-M   'P 1'
#
loop_
_entity.id
_entity.type
_entity.pdbx_description
1 polymer ?
#
loop_
_entity_poly.entity_id
_entity_poly.type
_entity_poly.pdbx_seq_one_letter_code
_entity_poly.pdbx_strand_id
1 'polypeptide(L)'
;VGPTAKSKKKYLNKLQYKVSSLNLEDKITFTGSRRDIANIYKISDIVFNLSQTPEPFGRTMIEAIACGAKVVGWNHGGASEILSELFPQGLVTLNHMNELLKTTNQVASSNSLPRENIFTANRMTNSTISLYQSLIS
;
A
#
# COMPACT_ATOMS: atom_id res chain seq x y z
N VAL A 1 -10.53 -0.37 2.39
CA VAL A 1 -10.73 -0.26 3.86
C VAL A 1 -10.36 1.15 4.29
N GLY A 2 -11.14 1.75 5.18
CA GLY A 2 -10.81 3.07 5.73
C GLY A 2 -12.05 3.88 6.12
N PRO A 3 -11.88 4.91 6.97
CA PRO A 3 -12.98 5.78 7.36
C PRO A 3 -13.42 6.66 6.18
N THR A 4 -14.72 6.87 6.06
CA THR A 4 -15.26 7.85 5.13
C THR A 4 -15.52 9.15 5.88
N ALA A 5 -14.67 10.16 5.66
CA ALA A 5 -14.92 11.49 6.17
C ALA A 5 -16.25 12.04 5.62
N LYS A 6 -16.97 12.82 6.43
CA LYS A 6 -18.26 13.43 6.00
C LYS A 6 -18.16 14.14 4.64
N SER A 7 -17.03 14.84 4.38
CA SER A 7 -16.73 15.50 3.11
C SER A 7 -16.54 14.55 1.91
N LYS A 8 -16.26 13.27 2.15
CA LYS A 8 -16.03 12.27 1.09
C LYS A 8 -17.23 11.35 0.84
N LYS A 9 -18.36 11.57 1.54
CA LYS A 9 -19.57 10.74 1.37
C LYS A 9 -20.08 10.73 -0.08
N LYS A 10 -20.03 11.88 -0.76
CA LYS A 10 -20.40 11.99 -2.18
C LYS A 10 -19.51 11.14 -3.08
N TYR A 11 -18.21 11.06 -2.77
CA TYR A 11 -17.28 10.21 -3.51
C TYR A 11 -17.57 8.72 -3.29
N LEU A 12 -17.84 8.30 -2.05
CA LEU A 12 -18.22 6.91 -1.75
C LEU A 12 -19.48 6.51 -2.52
N ASN A 13 -20.53 7.34 -2.50
CA ASN A 13 -21.75 7.07 -3.25
C ASN A 13 -21.49 6.92 -4.75
N LYS A 14 -20.60 7.73 -5.32
CA LYS A 14 -20.18 7.62 -6.74
C LYS A 14 -19.51 6.27 -7.01
N LEU A 15 -18.65 5.80 -6.10
CA LEU A 15 -18.00 4.50 -6.24
C LEU A 15 -19.01 3.35 -6.14
N GLN A 16 -19.92 3.40 -5.17
CA GLN A 16 -20.98 2.40 -5.01
C GLN A 16 -21.87 2.34 -6.26
N TYR A 17 -22.29 3.48 -6.77
CA TYR A 17 -23.04 3.54 -8.03
C TYR A 17 -22.28 2.91 -9.19
N LYS A 18 -20.96 3.18 -9.30
CA LYS A 18 -20.11 2.58 -10.34
C LYS A 18 -20.01 1.06 -10.21
N VAL A 19 -19.89 0.54 -8.98
CA VAL A 19 -19.90 -0.90 -8.71
C VAL A 19 -21.19 -1.53 -9.19
N SER A 20 -22.33 -0.92 -8.83
CA SER A 20 -23.64 -1.42 -9.23
C SER A 20 -23.87 -1.35 -10.74
N SER A 21 -23.48 -0.25 -11.37
CA SER A 21 -23.61 -0.11 -12.83
C SER A 21 -22.78 -1.12 -13.64
N LEU A 22 -21.81 -1.75 -13.00
CA LEU A 22 -20.94 -2.78 -13.61
C LEU A 22 -21.27 -4.21 -13.15
N ASN A 23 -22.33 -4.38 -12.34
CA ASN A 23 -22.72 -5.65 -11.71
C ASN A 23 -21.58 -6.33 -10.95
N LEU A 24 -20.85 -5.53 -10.13
CA LEU A 24 -19.68 -5.99 -9.37
C LEU A 24 -19.94 -6.06 -7.85
N GLU A 25 -21.20 -6.04 -7.41
CA GLU A 25 -21.59 -6.06 -5.97
C GLU A 25 -21.04 -7.31 -5.27
N ASP A 26 -21.08 -8.45 -5.93
CA ASP A 26 -20.56 -9.72 -5.39
C ASP A 26 -19.02 -9.80 -5.37
N LYS A 27 -18.34 -8.88 -6.04
CA LYS A 27 -16.88 -8.84 -6.17
C LYS A 27 -16.23 -7.76 -5.30
N ILE A 28 -16.96 -6.71 -4.95
CA ILE A 28 -16.41 -5.52 -4.29
C ILE A 28 -17.17 -5.23 -2.99
N THR A 29 -16.44 -5.26 -1.88
CA THR A 29 -16.97 -4.96 -0.55
C THR A 29 -16.38 -3.67 0.01
N PHE A 30 -17.25 -2.74 0.40
CA PHE A 30 -16.86 -1.52 1.11
C PHE A 30 -16.90 -1.77 2.63
N THR A 31 -15.77 -2.08 3.23
CA THR A 31 -15.70 -2.47 4.65
C THR A 31 -15.78 -1.31 5.63
N GLY A 32 -15.61 -0.06 5.17
CA GLY A 32 -15.46 1.10 6.04
C GLY A 32 -14.19 1.06 6.90
N SER A 33 -14.25 1.66 8.08
CA SER A 33 -13.13 1.64 9.03
C SER A 33 -13.08 0.31 9.77
N ARG A 34 -11.87 -0.26 9.86
CA ARG A 34 -11.61 -1.54 10.53
C ARG A 34 -10.54 -1.36 11.60
N ARG A 35 -10.67 -2.08 12.72
CA ARG A 35 -9.65 -2.13 13.79
C ARG A 35 -8.72 -3.34 13.65
N ASP A 36 -9.14 -4.35 12.91
CA ASP A 36 -8.44 -5.61 12.68
C ASP A 36 -7.67 -5.62 11.34
N ILE A 37 -7.07 -4.48 10.98
CA ILE A 37 -6.43 -4.30 9.67
C ILE A 37 -5.29 -5.32 9.42
N ALA A 38 -4.56 -5.72 10.45
CA ALA A 38 -3.51 -6.73 10.34
C ALA A 38 -4.07 -8.10 9.89
N ASN A 39 -5.27 -8.47 10.34
CA ASN A 39 -5.93 -9.70 9.89
C ASN A 39 -6.37 -9.60 8.43
N ILE A 40 -6.82 -8.41 8.00
CA ILE A 40 -7.15 -8.16 6.59
C ILE A 40 -5.91 -8.30 5.73
N TYR A 41 -4.77 -7.73 6.12
CA TYR A 41 -3.51 -7.88 5.39
C TYR A 41 -3.08 -9.36 5.27
N LYS A 42 -3.20 -10.14 6.36
CA LYS A 42 -2.80 -11.56 6.37
C LYS A 42 -3.60 -12.44 5.41
N ILE A 43 -4.85 -12.08 5.12
CA ILE A 43 -5.71 -12.83 4.19
C ILE A 43 -5.75 -12.23 2.79
N SER A 44 -5.03 -11.13 2.56
CA SER A 44 -4.98 -10.46 1.27
C SER A 44 -3.86 -11.03 0.41
N ASP A 45 -4.15 -11.45 -0.81
CA ASP A 45 -3.14 -11.84 -1.79
C ASP A 45 -2.32 -10.63 -2.25
N ILE A 46 -3.00 -9.49 -2.46
CA ILE A 46 -2.38 -8.23 -2.87
C ILE A 46 -3.05 -7.06 -2.13
N VAL A 47 -2.23 -6.16 -1.63
CA VAL A 47 -2.66 -4.86 -1.09
C VAL A 47 -2.26 -3.77 -2.07
N PHE A 48 -3.21 -2.90 -2.42
CA PHE A 48 -2.97 -1.79 -3.33
C PHE A 48 -2.78 -0.48 -2.58
N ASN A 49 -1.74 0.28 -2.96
CA ASN A 49 -1.59 1.69 -2.61
C ASN A 49 -1.59 2.54 -3.89
N LEU A 50 -2.76 3.01 -4.26
CA LEU A 50 -2.99 3.76 -5.50
C LEU A 50 -3.38 5.22 -5.20
N SER A 51 -2.85 5.80 -4.12
CA SER A 51 -3.03 7.21 -3.79
C SER A 51 -2.49 8.09 -4.90
N GLN A 52 -3.30 9.06 -5.34
CA GLN A 52 -2.86 10.07 -6.33
C GLN A 52 -1.99 11.16 -5.68
N THR A 53 -2.13 11.34 -4.37
CA THR A 53 -1.30 12.27 -3.62
C THR A 53 -0.11 11.50 -3.05
N PRO A 54 1.13 11.97 -3.25
CA PRO A 54 2.31 11.31 -2.68
C PRO A 54 2.17 11.19 -1.16
N GLU A 55 2.32 9.98 -0.65
CA GLU A 55 2.39 9.76 0.79
C GLU A 55 3.81 10.08 1.29
N PRO A 56 3.96 10.79 2.41
CA PRO A 56 5.29 11.09 2.96
C PRO A 56 6.10 9.83 3.31
N PHE A 57 5.45 8.80 3.84
CA PHE A 57 6.15 7.60 4.32
C PHE A 57 5.52 6.27 3.84
N GLY A 58 4.18 6.16 3.72
CA GLY A 58 3.52 4.93 3.22
C GLY A 58 3.41 3.80 4.26
N ARG A 59 3.02 4.13 5.49
CA ARG A 59 2.86 3.15 6.60
C ARG A 59 2.01 1.95 6.24
N THR A 60 0.93 2.13 5.49
CA THR A 60 0.04 1.04 5.06
C THR A 60 0.75 -0.05 4.27
N MET A 61 1.74 0.32 3.46
CA MET A 61 2.54 -0.65 2.69
C MET A 61 3.47 -1.45 3.60
N ILE A 62 4.16 -0.78 4.52
CA ILE A 62 5.04 -1.44 5.50
C ILE A 62 4.24 -2.40 6.37
N GLU A 63 3.07 -1.98 6.85
CA GLU A 63 2.18 -2.81 7.66
C GLU A 63 1.69 -4.04 6.88
N ALA A 64 1.31 -3.87 5.61
CA ALA A 64 0.90 -4.98 4.76
C ALA A 64 2.05 -5.98 4.50
N ILE A 65 3.25 -5.47 4.17
CA ILE A 65 4.45 -6.29 3.97
C ILE A 65 4.83 -7.04 5.25
N ALA A 66 4.78 -6.39 6.39
CA ALA A 66 5.04 -7.02 7.69
C ALA A 66 4.04 -8.15 8.03
N CYS A 67 2.85 -8.10 7.46
CA CYS A 67 1.85 -9.18 7.56
C CYS A 67 1.99 -10.26 6.48
N GLY A 68 2.99 -10.16 5.59
CA GLY A 68 3.25 -11.13 4.51
C GLY A 68 2.48 -10.86 3.22
N ALA A 69 1.72 -9.76 3.13
CA ALA A 69 0.99 -9.43 1.91
C ALA A 69 1.91 -8.87 0.83
N LYS A 70 1.66 -9.22 -0.43
CA LYS A 70 2.27 -8.56 -1.59
C LYS A 70 1.65 -7.18 -1.76
N VAL A 71 2.44 -6.20 -2.20
CA VAL A 71 1.95 -4.82 -2.35
C VAL A 71 2.18 -4.34 -3.76
N VAL A 72 1.16 -3.72 -4.37
CA VAL A 72 1.26 -3.03 -5.65
C VAL A 72 0.93 -1.56 -5.43
N GLY A 73 1.79 -0.67 -5.91
CA GLY A 73 1.63 0.76 -5.68
C GLY A 73 2.26 1.63 -6.76
N TRP A 74 1.80 2.90 -6.81
CA TRP A 74 2.38 3.88 -7.71
C TRP A 74 3.83 4.21 -7.33
N ASN A 75 4.69 4.30 -8.34
CA ASN A 75 6.08 4.71 -8.19
C ASN A 75 6.17 6.23 -7.97
N HIS A 76 5.75 6.68 -6.78
CA HIS A 76 5.91 8.06 -6.33
C HIS A 76 5.83 8.20 -4.80
N GLY A 77 6.43 9.28 -4.25
CA GLY A 77 6.47 9.53 -2.80
C GLY A 77 7.09 8.39 -2.02
N GLY A 78 6.71 8.22 -0.76
CA GLY A 78 7.20 7.14 0.11
C GLY A 78 6.93 5.72 -0.41
N ALA A 79 5.94 5.55 -1.30
CA ALA A 79 5.67 4.28 -1.95
C ALA A 79 6.85 3.81 -2.80
N SER A 80 7.47 4.73 -3.55
CA SER A 80 8.64 4.45 -4.37
C SER A 80 9.81 3.92 -3.53
N GLU A 81 10.13 4.59 -2.43
CA GLU A 81 11.24 4.21 -1.54
C GLU A 81 11.01 2.82 -0.91
N ILE A 82 9.82 2.62 -0.33
CA ILE A 82 9.50 1.37 0.36
C ILE A 82 9.47 0.19 -0.61
N LEU A 83 8.77 0.31 -1.73
CA LEU A 83 8.63 -0.80 -2.66
C LEU A 83 9.93 -1.08 -3.43
N SER A 84 10.74 -0.08 -3.74
CA SER A 84 12.07 -0.31 -4.34
C SER A 84 12.95 -1.20 -3.47
N GLU A 85 12.87 -1.06 -2.16
CA GLU A 85 13.64 -1.86 -1.22
C GLU A 85 13.00 -3.21 -0.92
N LEU A 86 11.69 -3.23 -0.64
CA LEU A 86 11.04 -4.41 -0.06
C LEU A 86 10.33 -5.28 -1.11
N PHE A 87 9.81 -4.70 -2.19
CA PHE A 87 9.05 -5.42 -3.22
C PHE A 87 9.05 -4.70 -4.58
N PRO A 88 10.22 -4.59 -5.27
CA PRO A 88 10.36 -3.80 -6.51
C PRO A 88 9.39 -4.20 -7.63
N GLN A 89 9.02 -5.48 -7.70
CA GLN A 89 8.08 -6.00 -8.69
C GLN A 89 6.64 -5.50 -8.51
N GLY A 90 6.33 -4.84 -7.39
CA GLY A 90 5.04 -4.21 -7.14
C GLY A 90 4.95 -2.74 -7.55
N LEU A 91 6.06 -2.15 -8.03
CA LEU A 91 6.08 -0.76 -8.48
C LEU A 91 5.44 -0.60 -9.86
N VAL A 92 4.61 0.43 -9.98
CA VAL A 92 3.91 0.78 -11.22
C VAL A 92 4.03 2.27 -11.48
N THR A 93 4.27 2.64 -12.72
CA THR A 93 4.29 4.05 -13.14
C THR A 93 2.95 4.74 -12.82
N LEU A 94 3.04 5.94 -12.22
CA LEU A 94 1.86 6.70 -11.80
C LEU A 94 0.84 6.83 -12.94
N ASN A 95 -0.41 6.46 -12.65
CA ASN A 95 -1.54 6.53 -13.59
C ASN A 95 -1.45 5.62 -14.84
N HIS A 96 -0.50 4.69 -14.89
CA HIS A 96 -0.34 3.81 -16.04
C HIS A 96 -1.16 2.51 -15.86
N MET A 97 -2.45 2.55 -16.23
CA MET A 97 -3.41 1.48 -15.95
C MET A 97 -3.06 0.14 -16.60
N ASN A 98 -2.51 0.14 -17.82
CA ASN A 98 -2.11 -1.10 -18.49
C ASN A 98 -0.95 -1.79 -17.76
N GLU A 99 0.00 -1.02 -17.27
CA GLU A 99 1.09 -1.52 -16.44
C GLU A 99 0.56 -2.04 -15.09
N LEU A 100 -0.38 -1.33 -14.46
CA LEU A 100 -1.03 -1.77 -13.23
C LEU A 100 -1.67 -3.15 -13.40
N LEU A 101 -2.44 -3.36 -14.46
CA LEU A 101 -3.07 -4.66 -14.75
C LEU A 101 -2.02 -5.76 -14.99
N LYS A 102 -0.99 -5.48 -15.78
CA LYS A 102 0.09 -6.42 -16.05
C LYS A 102 0.83 -6.78 -14.78
N THR A 103 1.26 -5.79 -14.00
CA THR A 103 1.98 -5.99 -12.73
C THR A 103 1.13 -6.75 -11.73
N THR A 104 -0.16 -6.42 -11.60
CA THR A 104 -1.08 -7.14 -10.72
C THR A 104 -1.14 -8.62 -11.06
N ASN A 105 -1.30 -8.98 -12.33
CA ASN A 105 -1.36 -10.37 -12.77
C ASN A 105 -0.02 -11.10 -12.52
N GLN A 106 1.11 -10.44 -12.78
CA GLN A 106 2.44 -10.99 -12.53
C GLN A 106 2.67 -11.24 -11.02
N VAL A 107 2.31 -10.27 -10.18
CA VAL A 107 2.43 -10.39 -8.71
C VAL A 107 1.49 -11.46 -8.17
N ALA A 108 0.26 -11.56 -8.70
CA ALA A 108 -0.71 -12.59 -8.28
C ALA A 108 -0.20 -14.00 -8.55
N SER A 109 0.36 -14.24 -9.74
CA SER A 109 0.87 -15.57 -10.16
C SER A 109 2.26 -15.90 -9.65
N SER A 110 2.99 -14.93 -9.11
CA SER A 110 4.36 -15.10 -8.61
C SER A 110 4.36 -15.73 -7.21
N ASN A 111 5.34 -16.58 -6.95
CA ASN A 111 5.67 -17.04 -5.60
C ASN A 111 6.61 -16.11 -4.84
N SER A 112 7.01 -14.99 -5.45
CA SER A 112 7.87 -14.00 -4.81
C SER A 112 7.17 -13.33 -3.64
N LEU A 113 7.80 -13.32 -2.50
CA LEU A 113 7.35 -12.59 -1.31
C LEU A 113 8.15 -11.29 -1.13
N PRO A 114 7.58 -10.31 -0.45
CA PRO A 114 8.34 -9.13 -0.04
C PRO A 114 9.57 -9.50 0.80
N ARG A 115 10.62 -8.68 0.71
CA ARG A 115 11.79 -8.81 1.57
C ARG A 115 11.43 -8.47 3.00
N GLU A 116 12.28 -8.89 3.93
CA GLU A 116 12.13 -8.53 5.34
C GLU A 116 12.09 -7.00 5.52
N ASN A 117 11.20 -6.56 6.40
CA ASN A 117 11.02 -5.13 6.65
C ASN A 117 12.23 -4.52 7.38
N ILE A 118 12.93 -3.64 6.69
CA ILE A 118 14.09 -2.91 7.22
C ILE A 118 13.72 -1.56 7.87
N PHE A 119 12.49 -1.08 7.69
CA PHE A 119 11.99 0.20 8.23
C PHE A 119 11.50 0.01 9.68
N THR A 120 12.41 -0.30 10.58
CA THR A 120 12.12 -0.54 12.00
C THR A 120 12.41 0.70 12.85
N ALA A 121 11.72 0.83 14.00
CA ALA A 121 11.98 1.89 14.97
C ALA A 121 13.45 1.87 15.44
N ASN A 122 14.01 0.69 15.70
CA ASN A 122 15.42 0.55 16.13
C ASN A 122 16.39 1.09 15.07
N ARG A 123 16.18 0.75 13.79
CA ARG A 123 17.04 1.28 12.72
C ARG A 123 16.94 2.80 12.61
N MET A 124 15.73 3.35 12.67
CA MET A 124 15.51 4.80 12.67
C MET A 124 16.24 5.47 13.84
N THR A 125 16.07 4.96 15.05
CA THR A 125 16.71 5.49 16.26
C THR A 125 18.22 5.44 16.16
N ASN A 126 18.79 4.30 15.77
CA ASN A 126 20.24 4.14 15.64
C ASN A 126 20.84 5.07 14.56
N SER A 127 20.16 5.21 13.40
CA SER A 127 20.60 6.12 12.36
C SER A 127 20.57 7.58 12.82
N THR A 128 19.55 7.97 13.59
CA THR A 128 19.43 9.31 14.17
C THR A 128 20.54 9.58 15.19
N ILE A 129 20.81 8.63 16.08
CA ILE A 129 21.90 8.75 17.07
C ILE A 129 23.24 8.88 16.35
N SER A 130 23.52 8.02 15.36
CA SER A 130 24.77 8.07 14.59
C SER A 130 24.94 9.41 13.88
N LEU A 131 23.87 9.98 13.33
CA LEU A 131 23.90 11.31 12.72
C LEU A 131 24.28 12.38 13.75
N TYR A 132 23.64 12.40 14.91
CA TYR A 132 24.00 13.37 15.97
C TYR A 132 25.46 13.22 16.43
N GLN A 133 25.93 11.99 16.62
CA GLN A 133 27.33 11.75 16.98
C GLN A 133 28.31 12.28 15.93
N SER A 134 27.99 12.15 14.64
CA SER A 134 28.85 12.68 13.57
C SER A 134 28.88 14.21 13.48
N LEU A 135 27.88 14.89 14.05
CA LEU A 135 27.83 16.36 14.06
C LEU A 135 28.56 17.01 15.24
N ILE A 136 28.87 16.22 16.28
CA ILE A 136 29.57 16.72 17.51
C ILE A 136 31.01 16.20 17.62
N SER A 137 31.44 15.40 16.68
CA SER A 137 32.83 14.95 16.50
C SER A 137 33.58 15.84 15.52
#